data_9dc73d7db03cbdeb07b9d3d3654d5327
#
_entry.id   9dc73d7db03cbdeb07b9d3d3654d5327
#
_cell.length_a   1.000
_cell.length_b   1.000
_cell.length_c   1.000
_cell.angle_alpha   90.00
_cell.angle_beta   90.00
_cell.angle_gamma   90.00
#
_symmetry.space_group_name_H-M   'P 1'
#
loop_
_entity.id
_entity.type
_entity.pdbx_description
1 polymer ?
#
loop_
_entity_poly.entity_id
_entity_poly.type
_entity_poly.pdbx_seq_one_letter_code
_entity_poly.pdbx_strand_id
1 'polypeptide(L)'
;MNRITVLLILLICTSSIAQNNAFQAGEKLTFTASYNMSGLLTDLAEVKMETSEVKTSKATLLRLKCTATTYSKWDNFFKIRDIYESYVNPKTLTPYLYQRDIDEGGHYKFVKYTFNHRNKTVKSLRRQKSNNFESGYWDRTDNVKINSGTKDLVTTIYHIRNLDIHKAPIGSKDSFTILFDNKETKISLTVLGKETIKTNIGSKECYKLAISMNNNDILKGKNTNLLWLTADENKIPVYAKFKVAVGNGELKIKSATGLKN
;
A
#
# COMPACT_ATOMS: atom_id res chain seq x y z
N MET A 1 38.85 -39.25 35.21
CA MET A 1 38.46 -37.84 35.31
C MET A 1 37.92 -37.39 33.93
N ASN A 2 36.60 -37.38 33.78
CA ASN A 2 35.91 -37.07 32.53
C ASN A 2 35.81 -35.57 32.38
N ARG A 3 36.42 -35.05 31.33
CA ARG A 3 36.21 -33.65 30.92
C ARG A 3 34.97 -33.57 30.00
N ILE A 4 33.88 -33.12 30.56
CA ILE A 4 32.65 -32.77 29.83
C ILE A 4 32.90 -31.45 29.14
N THR A 5 33.12 -31.50 27.83
CA THR A 5 33.18 -30.31 27.00
C THR A 5 31.74 -29.87 26.70
N VAL A 6 31.27 -28.84 27.40
CA VAL A 6 29.96 -28.23 27.12
C VAL A 6 30.14 -27.40 25.85
N LEU A 7 29.58 -27.89 24.74
CA LEU A 7 29.49 -27.16 23.48
C LEU A 7 28.33 -26.20 23.58
N LEU A 8 28.62 -24.93 23.88
CA LEU A 8 27.63 -23.84 23.91
C LEU A 8 27.29 -23.48 22.45
N ILE A 9 26.19 -24.07 21.95
CA ILE A 9 25.64 -23.67 20.65
C ILE A 9 24.96 -22.32 20.88
N LEU A 10 25.64 -21.24 20.48
CA LEU A 10 25.05 -19.92 20.38
C LEU A 10 24.02 -19.96 19.24
N LEU A 11 22.74 -20.09 19.57
CA LEU A 11 21.64 -19.86 18.63
C LEU A 11 21.61 -18.37 18.33
N ILE A 12 22.31 -17.96 17.28
CA ILE A 12 22.19 -16.61 16.73
C ILE A 12 20.83 -16.58 16.03
N CYS A 13 19.79 -16.11 16.74
CA CYS A 13 18.53 -15.71 16.15
C CYS A 13 18.81 -14.51 15.24
N THR A 14 19.16 -14.76 13.98
CA THR A 14 19.19 -13.72 12.97
C THR A 14 17.74 -13.31 12.73
N SER A 15 17.33 -12.20 13.36
CA SER A 15 16.12 -11.51 13.00
C SER A 15 16.24 -11.14 11.52
N SER A 16 15.60 -11.89 10.63
CA SER A 16 15.48 -11.56 9.22
C SER A 16 14.71 -10.24 9.14
N ILE A 17 15.43 -9.13 9.09
CA ILE A 17 14.86 -7.85 8.73
C ILE A 17 14.42 -8.02 7.28
N ALA A 18 13.11 -8.03 7.05
CA ALA A 18 12.56 -8.12 5.70
C ALA A 18 13.20 -7.03 4.84
N GLN A 19 14.08 -7.44 3.94
CA GLN A 19 14.78 -6.54 3.04
C GLN A 19 13.95 -6.35 1.78
N ASN A 20 13.92 -5.13 1.23
CA ASN A 20 13.25 -4.87 -0.04
C ASN A 20 14.00 -5.56 -1.20
N ASN A 21 13.43 -6.65 -1.69
CA ASN A 21 13.94 -7.43 -2.84
C ASN A 21 13.02 -7.35 -4.06
N ALA A 22 11.79 -6.84 -3.93
CA ALA A 22 10.76 -6.93 -4.96
C ALA A 22 10.74 -5.75 -5.94
N PHE A 23 11.36 -4.62 -5.63
CA PHE A 23 11.32 -3.43 -6.49
C PHE A 23 12.49 -2.49 -6.22
N GLN A 24 12.67 -1.52 -7.11
CA GLN A 24 13.76 -0.53 -7.06
C GLN A 24 13.26 0.86 -7.48
N ALA A 25 14.10 1.88 -7.29
CA ALA A 25 13.85 3.21 -7.84
C ALA A 25 13.78 3.16 -9.37
N GLY A 26 12.85 3.92 -9.95
CA GLY A 26 12.57 3.94 -11.38
C GLY A 26 11.47 2.97 -11.82
N GLU A 27 10.94 2.12 -10.91
CA GLU A 27 9.78 1.30 -11.24
C GLU A 27 8.54 2.17 -11.47
N LYS A 28 7.79 1.83 -12.54
CA LYS A 28 6.51 2.46 -12.88
C LYS A 28 5.50 1.39 -13.27
N LEU A 29 4.39 1.36 -12.55
CA LEU A 29 3.25 0.48 -12.83
C LEU A 29 2.04 1.37 -13.13
N THR A 30 1.34 1.09 -14.23
CA THR A 30 0.13 1.82 -14.61
C THR A 30 -1.05 0.85 -14.65
N PHE A 31 -2.18 1.27 -14.11
CA PHE A 31 -3.40 0.47 -14.01
C PHE A 31 -4.59 1.24 -14.60
N THR A 32 -5.56 0.49 -15.11
CA THR A 32 -6.92 0.98 -15.32
C THR A 32 -7.74 0.66 -14.07
N ALA A 33 -8.38 1.68 -13.52
CA ALA A 33 -9.38 1.55 -12.45
C ALA A 33 -10.77 1.55 -13.08
N SER A 34 -11.52 0.47 -12.84
CA SER A 34 -12.88 0.30 -13.33
C SER A 34 -13.84 0.17 -12.15
N TYR A 35 -15.06 0.66 -12.33
CA TYR A 35 -16.10 0.63 -11.32
C TYR A 35 -17.39 0.06 -11.90
N ASN A 36 -18.10 -0.72 -11.10
CA ASN A 36 -19.39 -1.28 -11.50
C ASN A 36 -20.49 -0.23 -11.33
N MET A 37 -20.92 0.34 -12.45
CA MET A 37 -22.03 1.28 -12.53
C MET A 37 -23.27 0.54 -13.04
N SER A 38 -24.26 0.32 -12.18
CA SER A 38 -25.54 -0.31 -12.56
C SER A 38 -25.41 -1.66 -13.30
N GLY A 39 -24.45 -2.48 -12.87
CA GLY A 39 -24.17 -3.79 -13.47
C GLY A 39 -23.14 -3.77 -14.62
N LEU A 40 -22.73 -2.61 -15.09
CA LEU A 40 -21.71 -2.46 -16.14
C LEU A 40 -20.38 -2.01 -15.54
N LEU A 41 -19.33 -2.82 -15.77
CA LEU A 41 -17.97 -2.45 -15.39
C LEU A 41 -17.43 -1.38 -16.34
N THR A 42 -17.15 -0.20 -15.82
CA THR A 42 -16.76 0.98 -16.61
C THR A 42 -15.39 1.48 -16.19
N ASP A 43 -14.52 1.72 -17.17
CA ASP A 43 -13.18 2.29 -16.94
C ASP A 43 -13.30 3.77 -16.59
N LEU A 44 -12.95 4.12 -15.36
CA LEU A 44 -13.10 5.47 -14.81
C LEU A 44 -11.82 6.26 -14.73
N ALA A 45 -10.73 5.61 -14.31
CA ALA A 45 -9.51 6.31 -13.94
C ALA A 45 -8.25 5.53 -14.32
N GLU A 46 -7.16 6.25 -14.41
CA GLU A 46 -5.81 5.69 -14.43
C GLU A 46 -5.19 5.81 -13.05
N VAL A 47 -4.58 4.71 -12.57
CA VAL A 47 -3.78 4.68 -11.35
C VAL A 47 -2.34 4.42 -11.73
N LYS A 48 -1.41 5.22 -11.20
CA LYS A 48 0.03 5.03 -11.38
C LYS A 48 0.69 4.79 -10.03
N MET A 49 1.60 3.83 -10.00
CA MET A 49 2.50 3.59 -8.87
C MET A 49 3.93 3.79 -9.38
N GLU A 50 4.67 4.68 -8.74
CA GLU A 50 6.02 5.06 -9.15
C GLU A 50 6.96 5.05 -7.93
N THR A 51 8.21 4.63 -8.16
CA THR A 51 9.26 4.69 -7.15
C THR A 51 10.40 5.59 -7.61
N SER A 52 10.97 6.37 -6.72
CA SER A 52 12.13 7.20 -7.00
C SER A 52 13.01 7.40 -5.76
N GLU A 53 14.30 7.64 -5.96
CA GLU A 53 15.17 8.04 -4.86
C GLU A 53 15.01 9.52 -4.52
N VAL A 54 15.09 9.82 -3.23
CA VAL A 54 15.14 11.19 -2.70
C VAL A 54 16.34 11.30 -1.77
N LYS A 55 17.31 12.11 -2.17
CA LYS A 55 18.49 12.42 -1.35
C LYS A 55 18.16 13.55 -0.39
N THR A 56 18.39 13.32 0.88
CA THR A 56 18.32 14.34 1.94
C THR A 56 19.71 14.59 2.52
N SER A 57 19.87 15.59 3.36
CA SER A 57 21.14 15.85 4.07
C SER A 57 21.55 14.70 5.01
N LYS A 58 20.62 13.82 5.38
CA LYS A 58 20.84 12.75 6.38
C LYS A 58 20.85 11.34 5.79
N ALA A 59 20.13 11.11 4.71
CA ALA A 59 19.99 9.78 4.13
C ALA A 59 19.37 9.83 2.72
N THR A 60 19.59 8.77 1.95
CA THR A 60 18.80 8.49 0.74
C THR A 60 17.55 7.73 1.15
N LEU A 61 16.40 8.22 0.76
CA LEU A 61 15.10 7.60 0.97
C LEU A 61 14.55 7.09 -0.36
N LEU A 62 13.60 6.18 -0.29
CA LEU A 62 12.78 5.78 -1.42
C LEU A 62 11.42 6.46 -1.30
N ARG A 63 11.04 7.21 -2.33
CA ARG A 63 9.70 7.78 -2.48
C ARG A 63 8.84 6.78 -3.23
N LEU A 64 7.74 6.41 -2.62
CA LEU A 64 6.68 5.59 -3.17
C LEU A 64 5.50 6.51 -3.46
N LYS A 65 5.14 6.66 -4.73
CA LYS A 65 4.05 7.55 -5.15
C LYS A 65 2.95 6.74 -5.81
N CYS A 66 1.70 7.01 -5.43
CA CYS A 66 0.52 6.50 -6.09
C CYS A 66 -0.37 7.69 -6.49
N THR A 67 -0.83 7.72 -7.73
CA THR A 67 -1.78 8.73 -8.21
C THR A 67 -3.01 8.05 -8.77
N ALA A 68 -4.18 8.65 -8.56
CA ALA A 68 -5.42 8.25 -9.20
C ALA A 68 -6.01 9.46 -9.93
N THR A 69 -6.30 9.30 -11.21
CA THR A 69 -6.78 10.39 -12.08
C THR A 69 -7.91 9.87 -12.97
N THR A 70 -9.10 10.42 -12.85
CA THR A 70 -10.20 10.09 -13.77
C THR A 70 -9.87 10.48 -15.21
N TYR A 71 -10.34 9.67 -16.16
CA TYR A 71 -10.29 10.05 -17.57
C TYR A 71 -11.16 11.28 -17.79
N SER A 72 -10.72 12.18 -18.68
CA SER A 72 -11.37 13.48 -18.92
C SER A 72 -12.87 13.39 -19.23
N LYS A 73 -13.32 12.32 -19.89
CA LYS A 73 -14.74 12.07 -20.18
C LYS A 73 -15.61 11.92 -18.93
N TRP A 74 -15.02 11.62 -17.76
CA TRP A 74 -15.69 11.43 -16.49
C TRP A 74 -15.57 12.62 -15.55
N ASP A 75 -14.70 13.60 -15.84
CA ASP A 75 -14.42 14.74 -14.96
C ASP A 75 -15.67 15.58 -14.64
N ASN A 76 -16.61 15.67 -15.59
CA ASN A 76 -17.88 16.37 -15.38
C ASN A 76 -18.86 15.62 -14.48
N PHE A 77 -18.67 14.28 -14.32
CA PHE A 77 -19.50 13.45 -13.46
C PHE A 77 -18.90 13.29 -12.06
N PHE A 78 -17.64 12.88 -11.99
CA PHE A 78 -16.92 12.74 -10.73
C PHE A 78 -15.40 12.82 -10.98
N LYS A 79 -14.82 13.96 -10.67
CA LYS A 79 -13.40 14.23 -10.86
C LYS A 79 -12.58 13.68 -9.71
N ILE A 80 -11.55 12.89 -9.99
CA ILE A 80 -10.56 12.40 -9.03
C ILE A 80 -9.18 12.90 -9.45
N ARG A 81 -8.45 13.52 -8.50
CA ARG A 81 -7.06 13.96 -8.65
C ARG A 81 -6.34 13.70 -7.34
N ASP A 82 -6.06 12.42 -7.10
CA ASP A 82 -5.49 11.98 -5.83
C ASP A 82 -4.00 11.70 -5.96
N ILE A 83 -3.27 12.09 -4.93
CA ILE A 83 -1.85 11.81 -4.79
C ILE A 83 -1.60 11.22 -3.40
N TYR A 84 -0.94 10.07 -3.36
CA TYR A 84 -0.48 9.41 -2.15
C TYR A 84 1.02 9.22 -2.25
N GLU A 85 1.77 9.61 -1.21
CA GLU A 85 3.21 9.49 -1.20
C GLU A 85 3.70 8.98 0.14
N SER A 86 4.69 8.09 0.10
CA SER A 86 5.42 7.67 1.28
C SER A 86 6.92 7.76 1.04
N TYR A 87 7.65 8.24 2.03
CA TYR A 87 9.11 8.33 2.03
C TYR A 87 9.64 7.33 3.05
N VAL A 88 10.32 6.31 2.58
CA VAL A 88 10.67 5.14 3.38
C VAL A 88 12.17 4.86 3.35
N ASN A 89 12.62 4.08 4.32
CA ASN A 89 13.94 3.45 4.24
C ASN A 89 13.96 2.48 3.06
N PRO A 90 14.94 2.57 2.13
CA PRO A 90 14.96 1.75 0.92
C PRO A 90 15.09 0.24 1.20
N LYS A 91 15.69 -0.15 2.31
CA LYS A 91 15.90 -1.56 2.69
C LYS A 91 14.75 -2.13 3.51
N THR A 92 14.32 -1.43 4.55
CA THR A 92 13.36 -1.95 5.53
C THR A 92 11.92 -1.52 5.26
N LEU A 93 11.69 -0.60 4.33
CA LEU A 93 10.40 0.03 4.04
C LEU A 93 9.77 0.67 5.29
N THR A 94 10.60 1.13 6.23
CA THR A 94 10.14 1.87 7.40
C THR A 94 9.74 3.28 6.97
N PRO A 95 8.48 3.72 7.16
CA PRO A 95 8.03 5.04 6.72
C PRO A 95 8.55 6.15 7.65
N TYR A 96 9.01 7.25 7.06
CA TYR A 96 9.37 8.48 7.79
C TYR A 96 8.34 9.58 7.58
N LEU A 97 7.82 9.66 6.37
CA LEU A 97 6.80 10.63 5.97
C LEU A 97 5.78 9.95 5.08
N TYR A 98 4.52 10.19 5.34
CA TYR A 98 3.41 9.85 4.45
C TYR A 98 2.55 11.09 4.24
N GLN A 99 2.08 11.28 3.02
CA GLN A 99 1.08 12.29 2.72
C GLN A 99 0.09 11.78 1.69
N ARG A 100 -1.11 12.29 1.80
CA ARG A 100 -2.15 12.13 0.77
C ARG A 100 -2.82 13.46 0.54
N ASP A 101 -2.99 13.76 -0.72
CA ASP A 101 -3.65 14.94 -1.25
C ASP A 101 -4.81 14.44 -2.10
N ILE A 102 -6.04 14.63 -1.66
CA ILE A 102 -7.25 14.04 -2.21
C ILE A 102 -8.14 15.17 -2.71
N ASP A 103 -8.51 15.12 -3.99
CA ASP A 103 -9.51 15.99 -4.61
C ASP A 103 -10.52 15.13 -5.37
N GLU A 104 -11.59 14.78 -4.68
CA GLU A 104 -12.67 13.92 -5.17
C GLU A 104 -13.99 14.68 -5.25
N GLY A 105 -14.48 14.95 -6.46
CA GLY A 105 -15.77 15.64 -6.67
C GLY A 105 -15.85 17.01 -6.02
N GLY A 106 -14.72 17.72 -5.89
CA GLY A 106 -14.62 19.03 -5.21
C GLY A 106 -14.43 18.94 -3.70
N HIS A 107 -14.37 17.74 -3.13
CA HIS A 107 -14.01 17.51 -1.73
C HIS A 107 -12.50 17.41 -1.59
N TYR A 108 -11.88 18.43 -1.01
CA TYR A 108 -10.45 18.47 -0.77
C TYR A 108 -10.10 18.00 0.64
N LYS A 109 -9.14 17.07 0.74
CA LYS A 109 -8.58 16.59 2.01
C LYS A 109 -7.09 16.33 1.87
N PHE A 110 -6.29 16.98 2.70
CA PHE A 110 -4.86 16.71 2.83
C PHE A 110 -4.56 16.08 4.18
N VAL A 111 -3.71 15.05 4.19
CA VAL A 111 -3.21 14.42 5.41
C VAL A 111 -1.70 14.22 5.29
N LYS A 112 -0.96 14.59 6.33
CA LYS A 112 0.49 14.37 6.42
C LYS A 112 0.83 13.72 7.75
N TYR A 113 1.55 12.59 7.69
CA TYR A 113 2.09 11.88 8.84
C TYR A 113 3.61 12.00 8.87
N THR A 114 4.16 12.47 9.99
CA THR A 114 5.59 12.44 10.26
C THR A 114 5.85 11.43 11.37
N PHE A 115 6.51 10.34 11.03
CA PHE A 115 6.75 9.21 11.94
C PHE A 115 7.97 9.47 12.83
N ASN A 116 7.81 9.22 14.11
CA ASN A 116 8.89 9.13 15.09
C ASN A 116 8.92 7.72 15.69
N HIS A 117 9.70 6.83 15.06
CA HIS A 117 9.75 5.43 15.47
C HIS A 117 10.39 5.22 16.84
N ARG A 118 11.32 6.10 17.23
CA ARG A 118 11.96 6.05 18.57
C ARG A 118 10.93 6.26 19.69
N ASN A 119 10.05 7.23 19.50
CA ASN A 119 9.04 7.59 20.49
C ASN A 119 7.70 6.87 20.24
N LYS A 120 7.61 6.06 19.17
CA LYS A 120 6.37 5.39 18.74
C LYS A 120 5.20 6.38 18.62
N THR A 121 5.45 7.50 17.94
CA THR A 121 4.44 8.53 17.70
C THR A 121 4.44 8.99 16.26
N VAL A 122 3.30 9.52 15.84
CA VAL A 122 3.13 10.18 14.54
C VAL A 122 2.54 11.56 14.78
N LYS A 123 3.21 12.59 14.26
CA LYS A 123 2.60 13.92 14.13
C LYS A 123 1.72 13.90 12.88
N SER A 124 0.42 14.06 13.07
CA SER A 124 -0.59 14.09 12.01
C SER A 124 -1.03 15.52 11.78
N LEU A 125 -0.91 16.01 10.55
CA LEU A 125 -1.56 17.23 10.08
C LEU A 125 -2.68 16.83 9.14
N ARG A 126 -3.89 17.36 9.39
CA ARG A 126 -5.06 17.18 8.51
C ARG A 126 -5.58 18.55 8.09
N ARG A 127 -5.86 18.70 6.81
CA ARG A 127 -6.47 19.88 6.21
C ARG A 127 -7.68 19.46 5.38
N GLN A 128 -8.76 20.20 5.50
CA GLN A 128 -9.98 20.00 4.71
C GLN A 128 -10.53 21.35 4.26
N LYS A 129 -11.16 21.39 3.10
CA LYS A 129 -11.89 22.56 2.65
C LYS A 129 -13.06 22.84 3.58
N SER A 130 -13.26 24.09 3.97
CA SER A 130 -14.34 24.50 4.84
C SER A 130 -14.70 25.96 4.59
N ASN A 131 -15.98 26.23 4.39
CA ASN A 131 -16.49 27.59 4.19
C ASN A 131 -16.62 28.37 5.52
N ASN A 132 -16.39 27.71 6.67
CA ASN A 132 -16.54 28.32 8.00
C ASN A 132 -15.27 29.07 8.45
N PHE A 133 -14.23 29.12 7.64
CA PHE A 133 -12.95 29.77 7.92
C PHE A 133 -12.58 30.73 6.80
N GLU A 134 -12.04 31.91 7.13
CA GLU A 134 -11.56 32.89 6.14
C GLU A 134 -10.51 32.30 5.18
N SER A 135 -9.65 31.40 5.67
CA SER A 135 -8.66 30.68 4.86
C SER A 135 -9.27 29.71 3.85
N GLY A 136 -10.58 29.46 3.91
CA GLY A 136 -11.26 28.42 3.14
C GLY A 136 -10.89 26.98 3.55
N TYR A 137 -10.10 26.80 4.63
CA TYR A 137 -9.61 25.50 5.11
C TYR A 137 -9.68 25.38 6.62
N TRP A 138 -9.90 24.16 7.07
CA TRP A 138 -9.79 23.74 8.46
C TRP A 138 -8.54 22.88 8.63
N ASP A 139 -7.69 23.24 9.58
CA ASP A 139 -6.46 22.52 9.90
C ASP A 139 -6.51 21.92 11.30
N ARG A 140 -6.01 20.71 11.45
CA ARG A 140 -5.82 20.05 12.75
C ARG A 140 -4.50 19.29 12.81
N THR A 141 -3.80 19.46 13.93
CA THR A 141 -2.59 18.69 14.23
C THR A 141 -2.84 17.83 15.47
N ASP A 142 -2.51 16.54 15.35
CA ASP A 142 -2.62 15.56 16.44
C ASP A 142 -1.27 14.85 16.62
N ASN A 143 -0.98 14.39 17.83
CA ASN A 143 0.09 13.45 18.10
C ASN A 143 -0.54 12.08 18.40
N VAL A 144 -0.32 11.13 17.50
CA VAL A 144 -0.91 9.78 17.56
C VAL A 144 0.13 8.81 18.07
N LYS A 145 -0.19 8.02 19.09
CA LYS A 145 0.64 6.89 19.51
C LYS A 145 0.47 5.74 18.53
N ILE A 146 1.57 5.07 18.19
CA ILE A 146 1.58 3.93 17.28
C ILE A 146 2.39 2.77 17.86
N ASN A 147 2.13 1.57 17.38
CA ASN A 147 2.92 0.39 17.68
C ASN A 147 4.19 0.32 16.80
N SER A 148 5.15 -0.50 17.21
CA SER A 148 6.32 -0.79 16.37
C SER A 148 5.89 -1.50 15.10
N GLY A 149 6.48 -1.11 13.95
CA GLY A 149 6.18 -1.72 12.66
C GLY A 149 4.93 -1.18 11.96
N THR A 150 4.20 -0.24 12.57
CA THR A 150 3.08 0.44 11.93
C THR A 150 3.52 1.16 10.66
N LYS A 151 2.79 0.91 9.58
CA LYS A 151 3.02 1.45 8.24
C LYS A 151 1.93 2.45 7.86
N ASP A 152 2.13 3.15 6.77
CA ASP A 152 1.07 3.87 6.06
C ASP A 152 0.47 3.01 4.93
N LEU A 153 -0.56 3.53 4.29
CA LEU A 153 -1.30 2.84 3.24
C LEU A 153 -0.41 2.48 2.03
N VAL A 154 0.41 3.42 1.54
CA VAL A 154 1.26 3.20 0.36
C VAL A 154 2.37 2.21 0.68
N THR A 155 3.07 2.42 1.79
CA THR A 155 4.12 1.50 2.24
C THR A 155 3.61 0.07 2.38
N THR A 156 2.35 -0.10 2.79
CA THR A 156 1.73 -1.41 2.94
C THR A 156 1.62 -2.17 1.63
N ILE A 157 1.22 -1.52 0.53
CA ILE A 157 1.10 -2.16 -0.79
C ILE A 157 2.47 -2.70 -1.22
N TYR A 158 3.52 -1.92 -1.04
CA TYR A 158 4.90 -2.33 -1.36
C TYR A 158 5.46 -3.37 -0.37
N HIS A 159 5.04 -3.32 0.90
CA HIS A 159 5.42 -4.33 1.89
C HIS A 159 4.87 -5.71 1.54
N ILE A 160 3.63 -5.82 1.09
CA ILE A 160 3.01 -7.09 0.67
C ILE A 160 3.83 -7.78 -0.41
N ARG A 161 4.46 -7.04 -1.32
CA ARG A 161 5.33 -7.58 -2.38
C ARG A 161 6.64 -8.20 -1.83
N ASN A 162 7.04 -7.84 -0.61
CA ASN A 162 8.25 -8.37 0.05
C ASN A 162 7.98 -9.54 1.01
N LEU A 163 6.72 -9.97 1.14
CA LEU A 163 6.39 -11.15 1.93
C LEU A 163 6.87 -12.43 1.25
N ASP A 164 7.28 -13.43 2.03
CA ASP A 164 7.69 -14.76 1.53
C ASP A 164 6.46 -15.62 1.19
N ILE A 165 5.75 -15.22 0.13
CA ILE A 165 4.53 -15.88 -0.33
C ILE A 165 4.85 -17.15 -1.11
N HIS A 166 6.07 -17.29 -1.66
CA HIS A 166 6.46 -18.43 -2.50
C HIS A 166 6.34 -19.77 -1.77
N LYS A 167 6.63 -19.79 -0.47
CA LYS A 167 6.60 -20.98 0.38
C LYS A 167 5.35 -21.06 1.24
N ALA A 168 4.48 -20.07 1.17
CA ALA A 168 3.30 -20.00 2.04
C ALA A 168 2.23 -21.01 1.59
N PRO A 169 1.79 -21.93 2.48
CA PRO A 169 0.69 -22.83 2.16
C PRO A 169 -0.61 -22.07 1.89
N ILE A 170 -1.50 -22.68 1.09
CA ILE A 170 -2.86 -22.17 0.92
C ILE A 170 -3.54 -22.10 2.28
N GLY A 171 -4.21 -20.97 2.55
CA GLY A 171 -4.85 -20.68 3.83
C GLY A 171 -3.94 -20.02 4.85
N SER A 172 -2.62 -19.91 4.60
CA SER A 172 -1.71 -19.17 5.48
C SER A 172 -2.11 -17.70 5.56
N LYS A 173 -1.89 -17.12 6.75
CA LYS A 173 -2.29 -15.75 7.06
C LYS A 173 -1.09 -14.96 7.54
N ASP A 174 -0.99 -13.73 7.07
CA ASP A 174 -0.11 -12.71 7.62
C ASP A 174 -0.94 -11.49 8.04
N SER A 175 -0.39 -10.68 8.93
CA SER A 175 -1.08 -9.48 9.39
C SER A 175 -0.11 -8.39 9.81
N PHE A 176 -0.46 -7.15 9.51
CA PHE A 176 0.31 -5.97 9.84
C PHE A 176 -0.62 -4.81 10.20
N THR A 177 -0.05 -3.81 10.86
CA THR A 177 -0.79 -2.64 11.31
C THR A 177 -0.50 -1.44 10.42
N ILE A 178 -1.54 -0.73 10.02
CA ILE A 178 -1.44 0.54 9.33
C ILE A 178 -2.01 1.67 10.17
N LEU A 179 -1.49 2.88 9.98
CA LEU A 179 -2.12 4.09 10.47
C LEU A 179 -2.99 4.68 9.36
N PHE A 180 -4.29 4.73 9.59
CA PHE A 180 -5.26 5.33 8.68
C PHE A 180 -6.25 6.20 9.47
N ASP A 181 -6.49 7.43 9.01
CA ASP A 181 -7.34 8.43 9.67
C ASP A 181 -7.08 8.57 11.19
N ASN A 182 -5.78 8.59 11.58
CA ASN A 182 -5.29 8.67 12.96
C ASN A 182 -5.65 7.46 13.85
N LYS A 183 -6.04 6.34 13.24
CA LYS A 183 -6.32 5.08 13.95
C LYS A 183 -5.45 3.97 13.41
N GLU A 184 -4.86 3.19 14.31
CA GLU A 184 -4.22 1.95 13.92
C GLU A 184 -5.27 0.92 13.55
N THR A 185 -5.10 0.31 12.39
CA THR A 185 -6.00 -0.71 11.85
C THR A 185 -5.19 -1.92 11.43
N LYS A 186 -5.64 -3.10 11.80
CA LYS A 186 -5.03 -4.36 11.40
C LYS A 186 -5.52 -4.77 10.02
N ILE A 187 -4.57 -5.00 9.11
CA ILE A 187 -4.81 -5.64 7.83
C ILE A 187 -4.41 -7.11 7.96
N SER A 188 -5.23 -8.00 7.45
CA SER A 188 -4.94 -9.43 7.35
C SER A 188 -4.93 -9.83 5.87
N LEU A 189 -3.92 -10.62 5.51
CA LEU A 189 -3.72 -11.18 4.20
C LEU A 189 -3.85 -12.70 4.31
N THR A 190 -4.57 -13.34 3.38
CA THR A 190 -4.70 -14.80 3.32
C THR A 190 -4.32 -15.27 1.92
N VAL A 191 -3.42 -16.25 1.83
CA VAL A 191 -3.06 -16.90 0.56
C VAL A 191 -4.19 -17.86 0.16
N LEU A 192 -4.80 -17.60 -1.01
CA LEU A 192 -5.90 -18.45 -1.52
C LEU A 192 -5.42 -19.48 -2.55
N GLY A 193 -4.26 -19.28 -3.17
CA GLY A 193 -3.69 -20.16 -4.16
C GLY A 193 -2.96 -19.41 -5.27
N LYS A 194 -2.78 -20.10 -6.39
CA LYS A 194 -2.23 -19.52 -7.62
C LYS A 194 -3.20 -19.69 -8.76
N GLU A 195 -3.22 -18.75 -9.68
CA GLU A 195 -3.95 -18.84 -10.94
C GLU A 195 -3.31 -17.95 -12.01
N THR A 196 -3.57 -18.26 -13.27
CA THR A 196 -3.07 -17.46 -14.39
C THR A 196 -4.03 -16.33 -14.70
N ILE A 197 -3.50 -15.11 -14.72
CA ILE A 197 -4.24 -13.89 -15.07
C ILE A 197 -3.77 -13.38 -16.43
N LYS A 198 -4.71 -13.23 -17.35
CA LYS A 198 -4.47 -12.58 -18.64
C LYS A 198 -4.51 -11.06 -18.45
N THR A 199 -3.41 -10.40 -18.80
CA THR A 199 -3.21 -8.94 -18.61
C THR A 199 -2.68 -8.28 -19.87
N ASN A 200 -2.60 -6.95 -19.90
CA ASN A 200 -2.00 -6.20 -21.01
C ASN A 200 -0.46 -6.39 -21.09
N ILE A 201 0.17 -6.91 -20.04
CA ILE A 201 1.61 -7.25 -20.01
C ILE A 201 1.84 -8.76 -20.20
N GLY A 202 0.86 -9.47 -20.80
CA GLY A 202 0.89 -10.90 -21.06
C GLY A 202 0.15 -11.73 -20.00
N SER A 203 0.08 -13.04 -20.23
CA SER A 203 -0.43 -14.00 -19.24
C SER A 203 0.59 -14.20 -18.13
N LYS A 204 0.17 -14.07 -16.87
CA LYS A 204 1.04 -14.15 -15.69
C LYS A 204 0.48 -15.18 -14.71
N GLU A 205 1.34 -16.10 -14.25
CA GLU A 205 1.03 -16.88 -13.05
C GLU A 205 1.05 -15.93 -11.85
N CYS A 206 0.03 -15.98 -11.00
CA CYS A 206 -0.15 -15.04 -9.92
C CYS A 206 -0.55 -15.73 -8.62
N TYR A 207 -0.05 -15.23 -7.48
CA TYR A 207 -0.61 -15.52 -6.17
C TYR A 207 -1.92 -14.76 -6.01
N LYS A 208 -2.98 -15.49 -5.66
CA LYS A 208 -4.28 -14.92 -5.30
C LYS A 208 -4.34 -14.74 -3.80
N LEU A 209 -4.56 -13.52 -3.37
CA LEU A 209 -4.56 -13.12 -1.96
C LEU A 209 -5.91 -12.50 -1.61
N ALA A 210 -6.47 -12.86 -0.45
CA ALA A 210 -7.58 -12.13 0.13
C ALA A 210 -7.05 -11.11 1.14
N ILE A 211 -7.57 -9.89 1.08
CA ILE A 211 -7.25 -8.80 1.99
C ILE A 211 -8.47 -8.48 2.82
N SER A 212 -8.31 -8.39 4.13
CA SER A 212 -9.36 -7.92 5.03
C SER A 212 -8.80 -6.88 5.99
N MET A 213 -9.66 -5.98 6.43
CA MET A 213 -9.35 -4.86 7.30
C MET A 213 -10.34 -4.86 8.46
N ASN A 214 -9.83 -4.95 9.69
CA ASN A 214 -10.68 -4.97 10.86
C ASN A 214 -11.27 -3.58 11.14
N ASN A 215 -12.56 -3.54 11.44
CA ASN A 215 -13.29 -2.33 11.87
C ASN A 215 -13.15 -1.14 10.90
N ASN A 216 -13.17 -1.40 9.59
CA ASN A 216 -13.00 -0.33 8.62
C ASN A 216 -14.17 -0.29 7.62
N ASP A 217 -14.60 0.94 7.34
CA ASP A 217 -15.64 1.21 6.36
C ASP A 217 -15.14 1.24 4.91
N ILE A 218 -13.82 1.17 4.70
CA ILE A 218 -13.22 1.25 3.36
C ILE A 218 -13.36 -0.06 2.60
N LEU A 219 -12.93 -1.19 3.21
CA LEU A 219 -13.02 -2.50 2.59
C LEU A 219 -14.15 -3.31 3.25
N LYS A 220 -15.21 -3.60 2.51
CA LYS A 220 -16.38 -4.34 2.98
C LYS A 220 -16.28 -5.82 2.63
N GLY A 221 -16.87 -6.65 3.48
CA GLY A 221 -17.04 -8.09 3.27
C GLY A 221 -15.79 -8.93 3.60
N LYS A 222 -16.05 -10.20 3.95
CA LYS A 222 -15.01 -11.19 4.23
C LYS A 222 -14.58 -11.87 2.92
N ASN A 223 -13.28 -11.87 2.62
CA ASN A 223 -12.70 -12.46 1.40
C ASN A 223 -13.25 -11.90 0.06
N THR A 224 -13.81 -10.71 0.06
CA THR A 224 -14.30 -10.05 -1.17
C THR A 224 -13.27 -9.13 -1.81
N ASN A 225 -12.24 -8.75 -1.05
CA ASN A 225 -11.16 -7.91 -1.54
C ASN A 225 -9.97 -8.80 -1.89
N LEU A 226 -9.68 -8.87 -3.18
CA LEU A 226 -8.72 -9.80 -3.75
C LEU A 226 -7.59 -9.04 -4.44
N LEU A 227 -6.38 -9.55 -4.31
CA LEU A 227 -5.19 -9.03 -4.95
C LEU A 227 -4.43 -10.17 -5.62
N TRP A 228 -4.00 -9.96 -6.86
CA TRP A 228 -3.15 -10.87 -7.59
C TRP A 228 -1.79 -10.25 -7.80
N LEU A 229 -0.76 -10.91 -7.27
CA LEU A 229 0.64 -10.56 -7.46
C LEU A 229 1.29 -11.58 -8.38
N THR A 230 2.14 -11.15 -9.30
CA THR A 230 2.93 -12.09 -10.13
C THR A 230 3.70 -13.06 -9.24
N ALA A 231 3.79 -14.33 -9.69
CA ALA A 231 4.51 -15.38 -8.98
C ALA A 231 6.01 -15.39 -9.32
N ASP A 232 6.58 -14.20 -9.51
CA ASP A 232 8.00 -13.94 -9.73
C ASP A 232 8.59 -13.12 -8.56
N GLU A 233 9.87 -12.79 -8.62
CA GLU A 233 10.55 -12.03 -7.58
C GLU A 233 10.06 -10.58 -7.45
N ASN A 234 9.50 -9.98 -8.50
CA ASN A 234 8.95 -8.63 -8.46
C ASN A 234 7.60 -8.55 -7.74
N LYS A 235 6.82 -9.65 -7.76
CA LYS A 235 5.49 -9.72 -7.15
C LYS A 235 4.65 -8.46 -7.45
N ILE A 236 4.64 -8.04 -8.73
CA ILE A 236 3.87 -6.85 -9.10
C ILE A 236 2.37 -7.13 -9.00
N PRO A 237 1.58 -6.18 -8.47
CA PRO A 237 0.13 -6.29 -8.52
C PRO A 237 -0.33 -6.19 -9.98
N VAL A 238 -1.03 -7.20 -10.47
CA VAL A 238 -1.54 -7.21 -11.85
C VAL A 238 -3.05 -7.05 -11.91
N TYR A 239 -3.73 -7.46 -10.86
CA TYR A 239 -5.17 -7.36 -10.75
C TYR A 239 -5.59 -7.20 -9.30
N ALA A 240 -6.62 -6.41 -9.05
CA ALA A 240 -7.28 -6.32 -7.76
C ALA A 240 -8.79 -6.16 -7.93
N LYS A 241 -9.55 -6.81 -7.06
CA LYS A 241 -10.99 -6.59 -6.85
C LYS A 241 -11.21 -6.07 -5.46
N PHE A 242 -12.06 -5.08 -5.32
CA PHE A 242 -12.38 -4.52 -4.01
C PHE A 242 -13.84 -4.12 -3.92
N LYS A 243 -14.38 -4.29 -2.73
CA LYS A 243 -15.73 -3.86 -2.38
C LYS A 243 -15.61 -2.69 -1.41
N VAL A 244 -16.09 -1.55 -1.83
CA VAL A 244 -16.18 -0.35 -1.00
C VAL A 244 -17.64 -0.05 -0.62
N ALA A 245 -17.87 0.93 0.24
CA ALA A 245 -19.22 1.29 0.69
C ALA A 245 -20.19 1.58 -0.46
N VAL A 246 -19.68 2.17 -1.54
CA VAL A 246 -20.48 2.63 -2.69
C VAL A 246 -20.53 1.61 -3.85
N GLY A 247 -19.88 0.44 -3.75
CA GLY A 247 -19.94 -0.60 -4.78
C GLY A 247 -18.66 -1.41 -4.96
N ASN A 248 -18.49 -2.00 -6.13
CA ASN A 248 -17.36 -2.85 -6.47
C ASN A 248 -16.45 -2.16 -7.48
N GLY A 249 -15.15 -2.27 -7.28
CA GLY A 249 -14.14 -1.77 -8.19
C GLY A 249 -13.10 -2.83 -8.55
N GLU A 250 -12.41 -2.59 -9.64
CA GLU A 250 -11.30 -3.40 -10.12
C GLU A 250 -10.13 -2.52 -10.53
N LEU A 251 -8.91 -3.03 -10.32
CA LEU A 251 -7.68 -2.48 -10.90
C LEU A 251 -7.07 -3.55 -11.81
N LYS A 252 -6.72 -3.18 -13.03
CA LYS A 252 -6.02 -4.06 -13.98
C LYS A 252 -4.74 -3.40 -14.45
N ILE A 253 -3.63 -4.13 -14.43
CA ILE A 253 -2.35 -3.64 -14.92
C ILE A 253 -2.42 -3.32 -16.40
N LYS A 254 -1.92 -2.14 -16.78
CA LYS A 254 -1.82 -1.63 -18.16
C LYS A 254 -0.39 -1.71 -18.68
N SER A 255 0.57 -1.33 -17.83
CA SER A 255 2.00 -1.40 -18.14
C SER A 255 2.86 -1.51 -16.89
N ALA A 256 4.06 -2.08 -17.04
CA ALA A 256 5.07 -2.18 -16.01
C ALA A 256 6.44 -1.93 -16.64
N THR A 257 7.25 -1.04 -16.06
CA THR A 257 8.60 -0.70 -16.52
C THR A 257 9.51 -0.46 -15.32
N GLY A 258 10.83 -0.52 -15.54
CA GLY A 258 11.83 -0.28 -14.47
C GLY A 258 11.82 -1.33 -13.36
N LEU A 259 11.38 -2.56 -13.67
CA LEU A 259 11.34 -3.66 -12.73
C LEU A 259 12.76 -4.01 -12.24
N LYS A 260 12.86 -4.55 -11.04
CA LYS A 260 14.14 -4.91 -10.42
C LYS A 260 14.68 -6.25 -10.92
N ASN A 261 13.78 -7.23 -11.11
CA ASN A 261 14.11 -8.61 -11.49
C ASN A 261 13.47 -8.96 -12.82
#